data_c41a5fc688c9736da4ebf36b8a3b2f08
#
_entry.id   c41a5fc688c9736da4ebf36b8a3b2f08
#
_cell.length_a   1.000
_cell.length_b   1.000
_cell.length_c   1.000
_cell.angle_alpha   90.00
_cell.angle_beta   90.00
_cell.angle_gamma   90.00
#
_symmetry.space_group_name_H-M   'P 1'
#
loop_
_entity.id
_entity.type
_entity.pdbx_description
1 polymer ?
#
loop_
_entity_poly.entity_id
_entity_poly.type
_entity_poly.pdbx_seq_one_letter_code
_entity_poly.pdbx_strand_id
1 'polypeptide(L)'
;RENITSPNDSARKIPNVSIATDDGDTGSGRIDYTSEQYTNAQLAAETAAKAAKLGIRMRTDARTGAHVFSVYKGRDLTAGNTAGNAPCIFSQEFDNIVEQEYTNSIENLKTTAFVGGEEKEGIARKVAEVGGTAAGLEREEVFINATDIVQEYEKEGGEKVTLTDPEYLALLSARGAEELEQYAETLSFGSKVNTFANLIYRTDYDLGDRVTCVNKRWGIRIDVRITEIAETYQNNVEEIDITFGESLPALLTQIRQITK
;
A
#
# COMPACT_ATOMS: atom_id res chain seq x y z
N ARG A 1 -5.61 4.07 -19.59
CA ARG A 1 -6.52 4.07 -20.76
C ARG A 1 -5.86 3.41 -21.96
N GLU A 2 -4.68 3.84 -22.34
CA GLU A 2 -3.97 3.44 -23.57
C GLU A 2 -3.63 1.95 -23.68
N ASN A 3 -3.60 1.22 -22.58
CA ASN A 3 -3.26 -0.20 -22.60
C ASN A 3 -4.46 -1.16 -22.52
N ILE A 4 -5.64 -0.67 -22.09
CA ILE A 4 -6.79 -1.54 -21.80
C ILE A 4 -8.07 -1.06 -22.49
N THR A 5 -8.48 0.20 -22.28
CA THR A 5 -9.77 0.70 -22.77
C THR A 5 -9.67 1.36 -24.13
N SER A 6 -8.53 1.92 -24.49
CA SER A 6 -8.28 2.61 -25.76
C SER A 6 -6.85 2.34 -26.26
N PRO A 7 -6.44 1.07 -26.41
CA PRO A 7 -5.10 0.75 -26.89
C PRO A 7 -4.96 1.07 -28.38
N ASN A 8 -3.72 1.38 -28.81
CA ASN A 8 -3.39 1.59 -30.23
C ASN A 8 -3.68 0.34 -31.07
N ASP A 9 -3.42 -0.84 -30.51
CA ASP A 9 -3.80 -2.12 -31.10
C ASP A 9 -5.17 -2.53 -30.58
N SER A 10 -6.17 -2.53 -31.45
CA SER A 10 -7.55 -2.89 -31.12
C SER A 10 -7.71 -4.33 -30.57
N ALA A 11 -6.80 -5.24 -30.94
CA ALA A 11 -6.79 -6.61 -30.44
C ALA A 11 -6.50 -6.70 -28.93
N ARG A 12 -5.86 -5.67 -28.37
CA ARG A 12 -5.57 -5.57 -26.92
C ARG A 12 -6.72 -4.99 -26.10
N LYS A 13 -7.77 -4.45 -26.76
CA LYS A 13 -8.89 -3.85 -26.07
C LYS A 13 -9.68 -4.91 -25.31
N ILE A 14 -9.87 -4.71 -24.01
CA ILE A 14 -10.76 -5.53 -23.21
C ILE A 14 -12.18 -4.98 -23.33
N PRO A 15 -13.12 -5.76 -23.87
CA PRO A 15 -14.50 -5.31 -24.03
C PRO A 15 -15.17 -5.09 -22.68
N ASN A 16 -16.17 -4.19 -22.64
CA ASN A 16 -16.99 -3.90 -21.47
C ASN A 16 -16.23 -3.35 -20.25
N VAL A 17 -14.96 -2.98 -20.40
CA VAL A 17 -14.19 -2.31 -19.35
C VAL A 17 -14.17 -0.82 -19.59
N SER A 18 -14.53 -0.07 -18.57
CA SER A 18 -14.47 1.39 -18.51
C SER A 18 -13.70 1.86 -17.28
N ILE A 19 -13.24 3.09 -17.31
CA ILE A 19 -12.60 3.74 -16.16
C ILE A 19 -13.61 4.75 -15.61
N ALA A 20 -13.86 4.68 -14.30
CA ALA A 20 -14.70 5.67 -13.62
C ALA A 20 -14.15 7.09 -13.85
N THR A 21 -15.04 8.06 -13.89
CA THR A 21 -14.64 9.47 -13.82
C THR A 21 -13.97 9.71 -12.47
N ASP A 22 -12.87 10.46 -12.49
CA ASP A 22 -12.23 10.94 -11.28
C ASP A 22 -13.18 11.90 -10.58
N ASP A 23 -13.60 11.56 -9.37
CA ASP A 23 -14.48 12.41 -8.53
C ASP A 23 -13.67 13.50 -7.81
N GLY A 24 -12.37 13.61 -8.09
CA GLY A 24 -11.49 14.65 -7.54
C GLY A 24 -11.02 14.37 -6.11
N ASP A 25 -11.47 13.30 -5.48
CA ASP A 25 -11.12 12.97 -4.08
C ASP A 25 -9.91 12.04 -3.93
N THR A 26 -9.22 11.76 -5.03
CA THR A 26 -8.01 10.92 -5.01
C THR A 26 -6.78 11.62 -4.43
N GLY A 27 -6.93 12.88 -4.01
CA GLY A 27 -5.89 13.66 -3.34
C GLY A 27 -4.96 14.39 -4.32
N SER A 28 -4.20 15.34 -3.78
CA SER A 28 -3.29 16.20 -4.53
C SER A 28 -1.94 15.56 -4.87
N GLY A 29 -1.72 14.30 -4.49
CA GLY A 29 -0.44 13.61 -4.69
C GLY A 29 -0.30 13.06 -6.11
N ARG A 30 0.47 13.77 -6.95
CA ARG A 30 0.97 13.20 -8.19
C ARG A 30 2.21 12.37 -7.86
N ILE A 31 2.23 11.12 -8.28
CA ILE A 31 3.43 10.28 -8.23
C ILE A 31 4.00 10.12 -9.63
N ASP A 32 5.31 10.13 -9.74
CA ASP A 32 6.01 9.72 -10.95
C ASP A 32 6.31 8.23 -10.81
N TYR A 33 5.64 7.42 -11.62
CA TYR A 33 5.78 5.96 -11.62
C TYR A 33 6.13 5.47 -13.00
N THR A 34 7.20 4.68 -13.09
CA THR A 34 7.62 4.01 -14.31
C THR A 34 7.64 2.51 -14.08
N SER A 35 6.86 1.76 -14.83
CA SER A 35 6.90 0.30 -14.79
C SER A 35 7.92 -0.23 -15.79
N GLU A 36 8.51 -1.38 -15.50
CA GLU A 36 9.30 -2.12 -16.47
C GLU A 36 8.45 -2.57 -17.67
N GLN A 37 9.10 -2.75 -18.82
CA GLN A 37 8.42 -3.26 -20.03
C GLN A 37 7.82 -4.64 -19.74
N TYR A 38 6.61 -4.87 -20.26
CA TYR A 38 5.85 -6.11 -20.10
C TYR A 38 5.41 -6.43 -18.65
N THR A 39 5.46 -5.47 -17.72
CA THR A 39 4.87 -5.63 -16.38
C THR A 39 3.38 -5.91 -16.51
N ASN A 40 2.85 -6.81 -15.68
CA ASN A 40 1.42 -7.04 -15.59
C ASN A 40 0.70 -5.73 -15.21
N ALA A 41 -0.32 -5.36 -15.99
CA ALA A 41 -1.04 -4.09 -15.82
C ALA A 41 -1.72 -3.96 -14.43
N GLN A 42 -2.18 -5.08 -13.86
CA GLN A 42 -2.74 -5.10 -12.50
C GLN A 42 -1.65 -4.80 -11.49
N LEU A 43 -0.52 -5.49 -11.55
CA LEU A 43 0.60 -5.27 -10.63
C LEU A 43 1.11 -3.83 -10.70
N ALA A 44 1.26 -3.28 -11.91
CA ALA A 44 1.65 -1.88 -12.09
C ALA A 44 0.64 -0.90 -11.46
N ALA A 45 -0.68 -1.16 -11.62
CA ALA A 45 -1.71 -0.34 -11.03
C ALA A 45 -1.75 -0.44 -9.49
N GLU A 46 -1.57 -1.64 -8.94
CA GLU A 46 -1.50 -1.88 -7.49
C GLU A 46 -0.29 -1.19 -6.87
N THR A 47 0.89 -1.32 -7.49
CA THR A 47 2.13 -0.66 -7.01
C THR A 47 2.00 0.86 -7.03
N ALA A 48 1.50 1.43 -8.13
CA ALA A 48 1.29 2.87 -8.24
C ALA A 48 0.22 3.37 -7.22
N ALA A 49 -0.86 2.63 -7.04
CA ALA A 49 -1.89 2.99 -6.08
C ALA A 49 -1.36 2.91 -4.63
N LYS A 50 -0.59 1.88 -4.29
CA LYS A 50 0.04 1.73 -2.97
C LYS A 50 0.99 2.90 -2.69
N ALA A 51 1.86 3.28 -3.64
CA ALA A 51 2.75 4.42 -3.50
C ALA A 51 1.98 5.74 -3.28
N ALA A 52 0.82 5.89 -3.93
CA ALA A 52 -0.07 7.04 -3.73
C ALA A 52 -0.97 6.94 -2.49
N LYS A 53 -0.90 5.85 -1.72
CA LYS A 53 -1.78 5.54 -0.58
C LYS A 53 -3.27 5.49 -0.98
N LEU A 54 -3.54 5.05 -2.21
CA LEU A 54 -4.87 4.87 -2.78
C LEU A 54 -5.23 3.39 -2.89
N GLY A 55 -6.51 3.09 -3.05
CA GLY A 55 -7.01 1.77 -3.40
C GLY A 55 -7.45 1.71 -4.85
N ILE A 56 -7.45 0.51 -5.40
CA ILE A 56 -8.04 0.23 -6.72
C ILE A 56 -9.13 -0.81 -6.57
N ARG A 57 -10.16 -0.71 -7.40
CA ARG A 57 -11.22 -1.72 -7.45
C ARG A 57 -11.82 -1.85 -8.84
N MET A 58 -12.34 -3.05 -9.12
CA MET A 58 -13.16 -3.33 -10.29
C MET A 58 -14.57 -3.66 -9.81
N ARG A 59 -15.56 -2.87 -10.26
CA ARG A 59 -16.98 -3.18 -10.04
C ARG A 59 -17.56 -3.80 -11.30
N THR A 60 -18.29 -4.89 -11.11
CA THR A 60 -18.97 -5.59 -12.20
C THR A 60 -20.48 -5.47 -12.03
N ASP A 61 -21.16 -4.97 -13.04
CA ASP A 61 -22.61 -5.05 -13.13
C ASP A 61 -22.99 -6.41 -13.73
N ALA A 62 -23.45 -7.32 -12.89
CA ALA A 62 -23.82 -8.68 -13.31
C ALA A 62 -24.95 -8.72 -14.34
N ARG A 63 -25.78 -7.67 -14.42
CA ARG A 63 -26.89 -7.60 -15.37
C ARG A 63 -26.43 -7.22 -16.78
N THR A 64 -25.44 -6.33 -16.89
CA THR A 64 -24.97 -5.81 -18.18
C THR A 64 -23.63 -6.41 -18.61
N GLY A 65 -22.91 -7.09 -17.70
CA GLY A 65 -21.54 -7.54 -17.91
C GLY A 65 -20.52 -6.41 -18.03
N ALA A 66 -20.89 -5.19 -17.63
CA ALA A 66 -20.00 -4.05 -17.66
C ALA A 66 -19.06 -4.07 -16.43
N HIS A 67 -17.79 -3.74 -16.66
CA HIS A 67 -16.76 -3.64 -15.64
C HIS A 67 -16.29 -2.19 -15.53
N VAL A 68 -16.26 -1.64 -14.33
CA VAL A 68 -15.80 -0.28 -14.08
C VAL A 68 -14.58 -0.31 -13.15
N PHE A 69 -13.43 0.08 -13.68
CA PHE A 69 -12.22 0.27 -12.90
C PHE A 69 -12.25 1.64 -12.23
N SER A 70 -11.97 1.71 -10.94
CA SER A 70 -11.89 2.97 -10.19
C SER A 70 -10.72 2.97 -9.23
N VAL A 71 -10.21 4.16 -8.99
CA VAL A 71 -9.23 4.48 -7.93
C VAL A 71 -9.95 5.24 -6.84
N TYR A 72 -9.65 4.96 -5.58
CA TYR A 72 -10.34 5.60 -4.45
C TYR A 72 -9.39 5.83 -3.27
N LYS A 73 -9.69 6.81 -2.45
CA LYS A 73 -8.88 7.17 -1.27
C LYS A 73 -9.39 6.52 0.02
N GLY A 74 -10.68 6.32 0.14
CA GLY A 74 -11.36 5.98 1.38
C GLY A 74 -11.59 7.22 2.27
N ARG A 75 -12.59 7.12 3.15
CA ARG A 75 -12.97 8.19 4.09
C ARG A 75 -12.20 8.06 5.38
N ASP A 76 -11.99 9.17 6.08
CA ASP A 76 -11.56 9.15 7.47
C ASP A 76 -12.80 9.10 8.38
N LEU A 77 -13.05 7.91 8.94
CA LEU A 77 -14.14 7.59 9.86
C LEU A 77 -13.60 7.26 11.25
N THR A 78 -12.39 7.72 11.56
CA THR A 78 -11.80 7.51 12.88
C THR A 78 -12.57 8.30 13.95
N ALA A 79 -12.48 7.88 15.19
CA ALA A 79 -13.12 8.58 16.32
C ALA A 79 -12.59 10.00 16.52
N GLY A 80 -11.39 10.29 16.01
CA GLY A 80 -10.75 11.60 16.07
C GLY A 80 -10.76 12.36 14.75
N ASN A 81 -11.55 11.95 13.74
CA ASN A 81 -11.54 12.63 12.45
C ASN A 81 -11.99 14.09 12.55
N THR A 82 -11.38 14.92 11.72
CA THR A 82 -11.70 16.35 11.61
C THR A 82 -12.53 16.69 10.37
N ALA A 83 -12.84 15.67 9.56
CA ALA A 83 -13.59 15.84 8.31
C ALA A 83 -15.12 15.95 8.53
N GLY A 84 -15.59 15.78 9.76
CA GLY A 84 -17.01 15.82 10.10
C GLY A 84 -17.80 14.56 9.74
N ASN A 85 -17.09 13.49 9.38
CA ASN A 85 -17.70 12.20 9.11
C ASN A 85 -18.18 11.53 10.42
N ALA A 86 -19.28 10.78 10.35
CA ALA A 86 -19.70 9.94 11.46
C ALA A 86 -18.62 8.88 11.75
N PRO A 87 -18.13 8.76 13.00
CA PRO A 87 -17.08 7.82 13.31
C PRO A 87 -17.58 6.37 13.27
N CYS A 88 -16.78 5.48 12.67
CA CYS A 88 -16.97 4.04 12.73
C CYS A 88 -15.99 3.44 13.73
N ILE A 89 -16.54 2.94 14.84
CA ILE A 89 -15.76 2.31 15.91
C ILE A 89 -16.12 0.84 15.98
N PHE A 90 -15.16 -0.01 15.68
CA PHE A 90 -15.29 -1.47 15.77
C PHE A 90 -14.84 -1.94 17.15
N SER A 91 -15.76 -2.56 17.90
CA SER A 91 -15.51 -3.04 19.27
C SER A 91 -16.48 -4.14 19.64
N GLN A 92 -16.02 -5.13 20.38
CA GLN A 92 -16.90 -6.13 21.00
C GLN A 92 -17.92 -5.51 21.97
N GLU A 93 -17.59 -4.38 22.58
CA GLU A 93 -18.49 -3.68 23.52
C GLU A 93 -19.66 -3.00 22.82
N PHE A 94 -19.55 -2.71 21.53
CA PHE A 94 -20.63 -2.20 20.70
C PHE A 94 -21.40 -3.31 19.99
N ASP A 95 -21.06 -4.58 20.29
CA ASP A 95 -21.65 -5.77 19.69
C ASP A 95 -21.58 -5.78 18.16
N ASN A 96 -20.64 -5.02 17.58
CA ASN A 96 -20.45 -4.96 16.11
C ASN A 96 -19.30 -5.83 15.61
N ILE A 97 -18.61 -6.51 16.52
CA ILE A 97 -17.59 -7.52 16.23
C ILE A 97 -17.82 -8.77 17.07
N VAL A 98 -17.81 -9.92 16.41
CA VAL A 98 -17.96 -11.24 17.05
C VAL A 98 -16.61 -11.79 17.50
N GLU A 99 -15.63 -11.75 16.60
CA GLU A 99 -14.28 -12.26 16.82
C GLU A 99 -13.27 -11.19 16.50
N GLN A 100 -12.16 -11.17 17.24
CA GLN A 100 -11.05 -10.25 17.02
C GLN A 100 -9.74 -11.02 17.10
N GLU A 101 -8.88 -10.78 16.12
CA GLU A 101 -7.49 -11.22 16.10
C GLU A 101 -6.59 -10.00 15.94
N TYR A 102 -5.59 -9.89 16.81
CA TYR A 102 -4.62 -8.81 16.75
C TYR A 102 -3.24 -9.40 16.54
N THR A 103 -2.58 -8.97 15.50
CA THR A 103 -1.20 -9.33 15.22
C THR A 103 -0.36 -8.07 15.11
N ASN A 104 0.69 -8.04 15.91
CA ASN A 104 1.75 -7.06 15.81
C ASN A 104 3.06 -7.83 15.55
N SER A 105 3.67 -7.62 14.41
CA SER A 105 4.92 -8.28 14.03
C SER A 105 6.00 -7.25 13.74
N ILE A 106 7.12 -7.38 14.44
CA ILE A 106 8.35 -6.64 14.21
C ILE A 106 9.43 -7.50 13.54
N GLU A 107 9.08 -8.71 13.09
CA GLU A 107 10.02 -9.68 12.51
C GLU A 107 10.81 -9.11 11.32
N ASN A 108 10.16 -8.31 10.49
CA ASN A 108 10.78 -7.68 9.34
C ASN A 108 11.13 -6.20 9.57
N LEU A 109 10.93 -5.69 10.79
CA LEU A 109 11.19 -4.29 11.10
C LEU A 109 12.66 -3.95 10.84
N LYS A 110 12.90 -2.91 10.05
CA LYS A 110 14.20 -2.26 9.91
C LYS A 110 14.04 -0.79 10.19
N THR A 111 14.96 -0.26 10.99
CA THR A 111 14.94 1.13 11.42
C THR A 111 15.97 1.98 10.70
N THR A 112 16.95 1.32 10.06
CA THR A 112 18.05 2.00 9.35
C THR A 112 18.40 1.22 8.09
N ALA A 113 18.55 1.94 6.98
CA ALA A 113 19.04 1.40 5.72
C ALA A 113 20.37 2.01 5.33
N PHE A 114 21.30 1.16 4.90
CA PHE A 114 22.53 1.58 4.22
C PHE A 114 22.36 1.31 2.72
N VAL A 115 22.34 2.37 1.93
CA VAL A 115 22.10 2.28 0.48
C VAL A 115 23.41 2.46 -0.26
N GLY A 116 23.90 1.36 -0.84
CA GLY A 116 25.10 1.37 -1.65
C GLY A 116 24.78 1.67 -3.12
N GLY A 117 25.42 2.71 -3.67
CA GLY A 117 25.28 3.08 -5.07
C GLY A 117 26.09 2.19 -6.03
N GLU A 118 26.46 2.71 -7.20
CA GLU A 118 27.26 1.99 -8.19
C GLU A 118 28.62 1.54 -7.64
N GLU A 119 29.10 0.41 -8.16
CA GLU A 119 30.44 -0.09 -7.87
C GLU A 119 31.37 0.22 -9.04
N LYS A 120 32.49 0.91 -8.75
CA LYS A 120 33.55 1.19 -9.72
C LYS A 120 34.87 0.59 -9.22
N GLU A 121 35.58 -0.08 -10.08
CA GLU A 121 36.87 -0.68 -9.73
C GLU A 121 37.86 0.39 -9.23
N GLY A 122 38.46 0.16 -8.07
CA GLY A 122 39.43 1.07 -7.46
C GLY A 122 38.86 2.32 -6.78
N ILE A 123 37.51 2.47 -6.75
CA ILE A 123 36.87 3.61 -6.10
C ILE A 123 36.00 3.10 -4.95
N ALA A 124 36.10 3.74 -3.79
CA ALA A 124 35.26 3.41 -2.65
C ALA A 124 33.78 3.67 -3.00
N ARG A 125 32.96 2.66 -2.78
CA ARG A 125 31.52 2.74 -3.01
C ARG A 125 30.90 3.81 -2.13
N LYS A 126 30.09 4.68 -2.70
CA LYS A 126 29.32 5.66 -1.93
C LYS A 126 28.11 4.99 -1.31
N VAL A 127 27.91 5.28 -0.03
CA VAL A 127 26.80 4.71 0.75
C VAL A 127 26.06 5.85 1.44
N ALA A 128 24.75 5.87 1.32
CA ALA A 128 23.87 6.75 2.08
C ALA A 128 23.27 5.99 3.26
N GLU A 129 23.21 6.61 4.42
CA GLU A 129 22.49 6.10 5.59
C GLU A 129 21.14 6.80 5.68
N VAL A 130 20.07 6.03 5.81
CA VAL A 130 18.67 6.51 5.90
C VAL A 130 17.99 5.81 7.05
N GLY A 131 17.21 6.54 7.83
CA GLY A 131 16.42 5.95 8.91
C GLY A 131 16.30 6.84 10.12
N GLY A 132 15.78 6.26 11.18
CA GLY A 132 15.49 6.95 12.42
C GLY A 132 16.68 7.06 13.38
N THR A 133 16.39 7.55 14.58
CA THR A 133 17.34 7.72 15.70
C THR A 133 17.45 6.48 16.59
N ALA A 134 16.91 5.33 16.16
CA ALA A 134 17.00 4.09 16.92
C ALA A 134 18.47 3.69 17.19
N ALA A 135 18.74 3.23 18.41
CA ALA A 135 20.08 2.89 18.85
C ALA A 135 20.08 1.60 19.67
N GLY A 136 21.24 0.97 19.77
CA GLY A 136 21.41 -0.27 20.54
C GLY A 136 20.56 -1.42 19.95
N LEU A 137 19.84 -2.12 20.79
CA LEU A 137 19.02 -3.28 20.39
C LEU A 137 17.76 -2.91 19.58
N GLU A 138 17.38 -1.65 19.57
CA GLU A 138 16.24 -1.16 18.77
C GLU A 138 16.67 -0.76 17.35
N ARG A 139 17.98 -0.75 17.08
CA ARG A 139 18.51 -0.43 15.76
C ARG A 139 18.63 -1.70 14.94
N GLU A 140 17.68 -1.87 14.03
CA GLU A 140 17.67 -2.95 13.04
C GLU A 140 18.10 -2.40 11.69
N GLU A 141 19.13 -2.98 11.10
CA GLU A 141 19.76 -2.48 9.89
C GLU A 141 19.49 -3.37 8.68
N VAL A 142 19.40 -2.73 7.50
CA VAL A 142 19.35 -3.41 6.21
C VAL A 142 20.30 -2.76 5.23
N PHE A 143 20.96 -3.55 4.40
CA PHE A 143 21.74 -3.06 3.28
C PHE A 143 20.93 -3.16 1.98
N ILE A 144 20.81 -2.04 1.26
CA ILE A 144 20.10 -1.93 -0.01
C ILE A 144 21.12 -1.71 -1.11
N ASN A 145 21.12 -2.61 -2.10
CA ASN A 145 22.00 -2.54 -3.24
C ASN A 145 21.32 -1.74 -4.38
N ALA A 146 21.74 -0.49 -4.58
CA ALA A 146 21.22 0.43 -5.58
C ALA A 146 22.26 0.71 -6.69
N THR A 147 22.82 -0.34 -7.27
CA THR A 147 23.81 -0.24 -8.35
C THR A 147 23.24 0.31 -9.67
N ASP A 148 21.91 0.30 -9.80
CA ASP A 148 21.17 0.92 -10.90
C ASP A 148 21.20 2.47 -10.85
N ILE A 149 21.44 3.05 -9.67
CA ILE A 149 21.61 4.49 -9.51
C ILE A 149 23.07 4.83 -9.80
N VAL A 150 23.30 5.45 -10.95
CA VAL A 150 24.66 5.83 -11.40
C VAL A 150 24.90 7.32 -11.23
N GLN A 151 26.15 7.70 -10.91
CA GLN A 151 26.52 9.10 -10.77
C GLN A 151 26.75 9.77 -12.12
N GLU A 152 27.14 9.01 -13.13
CA GLU A 152 27.36 9.52 -14.49
C GLU A 152 26.42 8.83 -15.45
N TYR A 153 25.67 9.59 -16.22
CA TYR A 153 24.77 9.07 -17.24
C TYR A 153 24.76 9.96 -18.50
N GLU A 154 24.31 9.39 -19.59
CA GLU A 154 24.20 10.07 -20.86
C GLU A 154 22.73 10.38 -21.17
N LYS A 155 22.43 11.65 -21.45
CA LYS A 155 21.10 12.06 -21.88
C LYS A 155 20.84 11.70 -23.33
N GLU A 156 19.56 11.64 -23.70
CA GLU A 156 19.16 11.60 -25.11
C GLU A 156 19.79 12.80 -25.86
N GLY A 157 20.74 12.51 -26.78
CA GLY A 157 21.50 13.54 -27.48
C GLY A 157 23.02 13.49 -27.21
N GLY A 158 23.51 12.57 -26.39
CA GLY A 158 24.95 12.30 -26.20
C GLY A 158 25.64 13.23 -25.18
N GLU A 159 24.89 14.05 -24.46
CA GLU A 159 25.43 14.90 -23.39
C GLU A 159 25.68 14.06 -22.11
N LYS A 160 26.94 14.00 -21.67
CA LYS A 160 27.30 13.37 -20.40
C LYS A 160 26.98 14.29 -19.23
N VAL A 161 26.23 13.77 -18.30
CA VAL A 161 25.88 14.46 -17.06
C VAL A 161 26.51 13.72 -15.90
N THR A 162 27.25 14.45 -15.04
CA THR A 162 27.81 13.93 -13.80
C THR A 162 27.11 14.63 -12.64
N LEU A 163 26.44 13.85 -11.80
CA LEU A 163 25.82 14.35 -10.58
C LEU A 163 26.91 14.75 -9.56
N THR A 164 26.67 15.81 -8.84
CA THR A 164 27.49 16.13 -7.67
C THR A 164 27.26 15.08 -6.57
N ASP A 165 28.22 14.96 -5.67
CA ASP A 165 28.10 14.01 -4.55
C ASP A 165 26.82 14.20 -3.70
N PRO A 166 26.42 15.45 -3.36
CA PRO A 166 25.16 15.67 -2.65
C PRO A 166 23.93 15.21 -3.44
N GLU A 167 23.87 15.47 -4.74
CA GLU A 167 22.75 15.05 -5.62
C GLU A 167 22.68 13.52 -5.71
N TYR A 168 23.82 12.87 -5.88
CA TYR A 168 23.91 11.43 -5.94
C TYR A 168 23.48 10.78 -4.62
N LEU A 169 23.99 11.25 -3.48
CA LEU A 169 23.60 10.77 -2.16
C LEU A 169 22.11 11.04 -1.87
N ALA A 170 21.54 12.12 -2.38
CA ALA A 170 20.11 12.39 -2.26
C ALA A 170 19.25 11.34 -2.98
N LEU A 171 19.67 10.89 -4.17
CA LEU A 171 19.00 9.81 -4.90
C LEU A 171 19.09 8.48 -4.16
N LEU A 172 20.27 8.14 -3.62
CA LEU A 172 20.42 6.95 -2.79
C LEU A 172 19.55 7.02 -1.54
N SER A 173 19.50 8.19 -0.89
CA SER A 173 18.64 8.38 0.28
C SER A 173 17.17 8.27 -0.03
N ALA A 174 16.72 8.77 -1.17
CA ALA A 174 15.33 8.62 -1.63
C ALA A 174 14.96 7.14 -1.84
N ARG A 175 15.83 6.36 -2.51
CA ARG A 175 15.66 4.92 -2.67
C ARG A 175 15.62 4.21 -1.31
N GLY A 176 16.51 4.60 -0.39
CA GLY A 176 16.54 4.04 0.96
C GLY A 176 15.26 4.29 1.75
N ALA A 177 14.71 5.48 1.65
CA ALA A 177 13.45 5.81 2.31
C ALA A 177 12.28 5.00 1.75
N GLU A 178 12.20 4.85 0.42
CA GLU A 178 11.18 4.04 -0.25
C GLU A 178 11.27 2.56 0.13
N GLU A 179 12.47 1.98 0.09
CA GLU A 179 12.67 0.58 0.42
C GLU A 179 12.45 0.33 1.94
N LEU A 180 12.83 1.27 2.81
CA LEU A 180 12.66 1.13 4.25
C LEU A 180 11.17 1.08 4.66
N GLU A 181 10.27 1.73 3.90
CA GLU A 181 8.82 1.61 4.13
C GLU A 181 8.32 0.16 4.00
N GLN A 182 9.00 -0.71 3.24
CA GLN A 182 8.64 -2.12 3.09
C GLN A 182 9.00 -2.96 4.33
N TYR A 183 9.86 -2.43 5.19
CA TYR A 183 10.34 -3.05 6.43
C TYR A 183 9.69 -2.45 7.68
N ALA A 184 8.55 -1.81 7.54
CA ALA A 184 7.82 -1.27 8.68
C ALA A 184 7.23 -2.38 9.57
N GLU A 185 6.91 -2.02 10.81
CA GLU A 185 6.12 -2.85 11.71
C GLU A 185 4.80 -3.24 11.05
N THR A 186 4.47 -4.52 11.07
CA THR A 186 3.21 -5.02 10.52
C THR A 186 2.16 -5.09 11.61
N LEU A 187 1.15 -4.25 11.51
CA LEU A 187 0.01 -4.21 12.41
C LEU A 187 -1.24 -4.68 11.67
N SER A 188 -1.79 -5.80 12.09
CA SER A 188 -3.02 -6.35 11.54
C SER A 188 -4.05 -6.59 12.64
N PHE A 189 -5.28 -6.25 12.35
CA PHE A 189 -6.41 -6.49 13.21
C PHE A 189 -7.52 -7.14 12.40
N GLY A 190 -7.66 -8.45 12.51
CA GLY A 190 -8.71 -9.23 11.87
C GLY A 190 -9.97 -9.24 12.71
N SER A 191 -11.12 -9.12 12.08
CA SER A 191 -12.40 -9.17 12.79
C SER A 191 -13.52 -9.75 11.96
N LYS A 192 -14.34 -10.57 12.59
CA LYS A 192 -15.64 -10.98 12.07
C LYS A 192 -16.70 -10.01 12.55
N VAL A 193 -17.39 -9.39 11.59
CA VAL A 193 -18.39 -8.36 11.89
C VAL A 193 -19.74 -8.98 12.21
N ASN A 194 -20.44 -8.41 13.18
CA ASN A 194 -21.84 -8.70 13.42
C ASN A 194 -22.69 -7.89 12.43
N THR A 195 -23.21 -8.54 11.40
CA THR A 195 -24.02 -7.91 10.33
C THR A 195 -25.37 -7.38 10.81
N PHE A 196 -25.80 -7.74 12.01
CA PHE A 196 -27.04 -7.26 12.64
C PHE A 196 -26.81 -6.06 13.59
N ALA A 197 -25.59 -5.59 13.70
CA ALA A 197 -25.22 -4.47 14.57
C ALA A 197 -25.52 -3.10 13.94
N ASN A 198 -25.01 -2.07 14.58
CA ASN A 198 -25.25 -0.65 14.25
C ASN A 198 -24.45 -0.11 13.05
N LEU A 199 -23.51 -0.86 12.51
CA LEU A 199 -22.68 -0.45 11.36
C LEU A 199 -23.01 -1.31 10.15
N ILE A 200 -23.42 -0.66 9.06
CA ILE A 200 -23.86 -1.32 7.82
C ILE A 200 -22.77 -1.15 6.76
N TYR A 201 -22.25 -2.27 6.27
CA TYR A 201 -21.30 -2.28 5.17
C TYR A 201 -21.86 -1.60 3.90
N ARG A 202 -21.00 -0.89 3.19
CA ARG A 202 -21.31 -0.04 2.02
C ARG A 202 -22.18 1.19 2.29
N THR A 203 -22.68 1.36 3.52
CA THR A 203 -23.41 2.56 3.95
C THR A 203 -22.57 3.37 4.92
N ASP A 204 -22.21 2.76 6.06
CA ASP A 204 -21.46 3.44 7.12
C ASP A 204 -19.96 3.34 6.88
N TYR A 205 -19.48 2.20 6.36
CA TYR A 205 -18.08 1.97 6.02
C TYR A 205 -17.92 1.19 4.71
N ASP A 206 -16.75 1.31 4.07
CA ASP A 206 -16.38 0.59 2.85
C ASP A 206 -14.88 0.25 2.86
N LEU A 207 -14.45 -0.57 1.92
CA LEU A 207 -13.05 -0.91 1.70
C LEU A 207 -12.22 0.37 1.50
N GLY A 208 -11.09 0.46 2.22
CA GLY A 208 -10.17 1.59 2.18
C GLY A 208 -10.47 2.71 3.17
N ASP A 209 -11.63 2.70 3.85
CA ASP A 209 -11.92 3.67 4.90
C ASP A 209 -10.99 3.48 6.11
N ARG A 210 -10.63 4.58 6.77
CA ARG A 210 -9.93 4.56 8.05
C ARG A 210 -10.94 4.59 9.18
N VAL A 211 -10.80 3.66 10.11
CA VAL A 211 -11.74 3.44 11.22
C VAL A 211 -10.97 3.27 12.53
N THR A 212 -11.66 3.35 13.65
CA THR A 212 -11.08 3.07 14.96
C THR A 212 -11.46 1.66 15.42
N CYS A 213 -10.47 0.84 15.73
CA CYS A 213 -10.66 -0.47 16.36
C CYS A 213 -10.31 -0.39 17.85
N VAL A 214 -11.19 -0.93 18.69
CA VAL A 214 -11.03 -0.91 20.14
C VAL A 214 -11.19 -2.30 20.72
N ASN A 215 -10.25 -2.69 21.58
CA ASN A 215 -10.39 -3.85 22.45
C ASN A 215 -9.94 -3.46 23.86
N LYS A 216 -10.89 -3.23 24.73
CA LYS A 216 -10.57 -2.80 26.11
C LYS A 216 -9.89 -3.90 26.93
N ARG A 217 -10.20 -5.17 26.66
CA ARG A 217 -9.57 -6.29 27.37
C ARG A 217 -8.06 -6.34 27.11
N TRP A 218 -7.63 -5.97 25.91
CA TRP A 218 -6.22 -5.92 25.52
C TRP A 218 -5.62 -4.52 25.72
N GLY A 219 -6.43 -3.51 26.08
CA GLY A 219 -6.00 -2.13 26.19
C GLY A 219 -5.64 -1.48 24.84
N ILE A 220 -6.18 -2.03 23.74
CA ILE A 220 -5.85 -1.61 22.39
C ILE A 220 -6.90 -0.60 21.88
N ARG A 221 -6.41 0.52 21.34
CA ARG A 221 -7.18 1.46 20.55
C ARG A 221 -6.29 1.94 19.40
N ILE A 222 -6.67 1.62 18.19
CA ILE A 222 -5.89 1.94 17.00
C ILE A 222 -6.79 2.52 15.90
N ASP A 223 -6.24 3.45 15.14
CA ASP A 223 -6.87 4.01 13.95
C ASP A 223 -6.22 3.38 12.73
N VAL A 224 -6.95 2.52 12.04
CA VAL A 224 -6.45 1.67 10.98
C VAL A 224 -7.30 1.75 9.73
N ARG A 225 -6.74 1.38 8.59
CA ARG A 225 -7.44 1.30 7.32
C ARG A 225 -8.05 -0.09 7.14
N ILE A 226 -9.23 -0.15 6.56
CA ILE A 226 -9.83 -1.40 6.08
C ILE A 226 -9.11 -1.79 4.78
N THR A 227 -8.35 -2.88 4.84
CA THR A 227 -7.52 -3.34 3.71
C THR A 227 -8.13 -4.50 2.95
N GLU A 228 -8.99 -5.27 3.62
CA GLU A 228 -9.70 -6.40 2.99
C GLU A 228 -11.07 -6.56 3.60
N ILE A 229 -12.05 -6.90 2.77
CA ILE A 229 -13.39 -7.31 3.19
C ILE A 229 -13.75 -8.57 2.41
N ALA A 230 -13.97 -9.67 3.13
CA ALA A 230 -14.46 -10.91 2.58
C ALA A 230 -15.95 -11.07 2.90
N GLU A 231 -16.77 -11.22 1.84
CA GLU A 231 -18.21 -11.45 1.94
C GLU A 231 -18.48 -12.92 1.63
N THR A 232 -19.07 -13.64 2.57
CA THR A 232 -19.44 -15.06 2.40
C THR A 232 -20.95 -15.20 2.48
N TYR A 233 -21.55 -15.73 1.44
CA TYR A 233 -22.98 -15.98 1.35
C TYR A 233 -23.23 -17.48 1.35
N GLN A 234 -23.73 -18.02 2.46
CA GLN A 234 -24.04 -19.44 2.60
C GLN A 234 -25.34 -19.64 3.37
N ASN A 235 -26.23 -20.51 2.88
CA ASN A 235 -27.49 -20.87 3.56
C ASN A 235 -28.35 -19.67 4.00
N ASN A 236 -28.45 -18.64 3.16
CA ASN A 236 -29.13 -17.36 3.46
C ASN A 236 -28.50 -16.56 4.61
N VAL A 237 -27.28 -16.89 5.02
CA VAL A 237 -26.50 -16.12 5.98
C VAL A 237 -25.41 -15.37 5.24
N GLU A 238 -25.29 -14.09 5.53
CA GLU A 238 -24.19 -13.23 5.09
C GLU A 238 -23.20 -13.10 6.24
N GLU A 239 -21.96 -13.45 5.96
CA GLU A 239 -20.84 -13.25 6.89
C GLU A 239 -19.88 -12.24 6.27
N ILE A 240 -19.43 -11.30 7.07
CA ILE A 240 -18.45 -10.27 6.67
C ILE A 240 -17.24 -10.37 7.58
N ASP A 241 -16.10 -10.70 6.97
CA ASP A 241 -14.81 -10.69 7.62
C ASP A 241 -14.02 -9.48 7.14
N ILE A 242 -13.47 -8.70 8.07
CA ILE A 242 -12.71 -7.49 7.78
C ILE A 242 -11.29 -7.64 8.30
N THR A 243 -10.33 -7.31 7.44
CA THR A 243 -8.94 -7.08 7.84
C THR A 243 -8.67 -5.58 7.91
N PHE A 244 -8.18 -5.14 9.05
CA PHE A 244 -7.78 -3.76 9.30
C PHE A 244 -6.25 -3.70 9.40
N GLY A 245 -5.65 -2.68 8.81
CA GLY A 245 -4.20 -2.54 8.77
C GLY A 245 -3.55 -3.38 7.67
N GLU A 246 -2.26 -3.60 7.75
CA GLU A 246 -1.54 -4.42 6.77
C GLU A 246 -1.71 -5.90 7.14
N SER A 247 -2.20 -6.69 6.20
CA SER A 247 -2.17 -8.15 6.35
C SER A 247 -0.72 -8.63 6.40
N LEU A 248 -0.44 -9.63 7.22
CA LEU A 248 0.88 -10.28 7.21
C LEU A 248 1.24 -10.67 5.77
N PRO A 249 2.45 -10.31 5.29
CA PRO A 249 2.86 -10.70 3.95
C PRO A 249 2.71 -12.20 3.77
N ALA A 250 2.09 -12.62 2.67
CA ALA A 250 2.00 -14.04 2.35
C ALA A 250 3.41 -14.66 2.36
N LEU A 251 3.52 -15.93 2.78
CA LEU A 251 4.79 -16.66 2.91
C LEU A 251 5.71 -16.50 1.68
N LEU A 252 5.13 -16.42 0.48
CA LEU A 252 5.87 -16.19 -0.78
C LEU A 252 6.53 -14.80 -0.85
N THR A 253 5.92 -13.79 -0.24
CA THR A 253 6.48 -12.44 -0.18
C THR A 253 7.63 -12.38 0.81
N GLN A 254 7.49 -13.06 1.97
CA GLN A 254 8.56 -13.18 2.96
C GLN A 254 9.77 -13.94 2.37
N ILE A 255 9.55 -15.05 1.63
CA ILE A 255 10.64 -15.79 0.97
C ILE A 255 11.36 -14.90 -0.05
N ARG A 256 10.65 -14.08 -0.82
CA ARG A 256 11.28 -13.16 -1.78
C ARG A 256 12.10 -12.05 -1.11
N GLN A 257 11.72 -11.62 0.09
CA GLN A 257 12.50 -10.64 0.85
C GLN A 257 13.79 -11.24 1.42
N ILE A 258 13.77 -12.51 1.82
CA ILE A 258 14.95 -13.22 2.35
C ILE A 258 15.95 -13.59 1.23
N THR A 259 15.51 -13.71 -0.02
CA THR A 259 16.34 -14.13 -1.16
C THR A 259 16.87 -12.98 -2.01
N LYS A 260 16.58 -11.71 -1.68
CA LYS A 260 17.21 -10.51 -2.25
C LYS A 260 18.44 -10.12 -1.44
#